data_277191b9787af0d668161353407c49df
#
_entry.id   277191b9787af0d668161353407c49df
#
_cell.length_a   1.000
_cell.length_b   1.000
_cell.length_c   1.000
_cell.angle_alpha   90.00
_cell.angle_beta   90.00
_cell.angle_gamma   90.00
#
_symmetry.space_group_name_H-M   'P 1'
#
loop_
_entity.id
_entity.type
_entity.pdbx_description
1 polymer ?
#
loop_
_entity_poly.entity_id
_entity_poly.type
_entity_poly.pdbx_seq_one_letter_code
_entity_poly.pdbx_strand_id
1 'polypeptide(L)'
;MKASAAGTAALAAASVLPGCNGSEKKAKSTSGVELNISFQEGTAPGERLSEKLDFMESLGVTGFEPGGRGLSDRVEEIKAALSGRNIKVSAICAGFKGFILAEDPVVKELFDTTMREIIIAAGELGSTGVIMVPAFNSQTPCKPHTLETRDYLCEELRKLGDFALEHGTTVILEPLNRKEAFYMRLVADAAAIARDSGSKGVKAMGDFWHMQEETSDYGALMSAGKDYLQHVHIASRGNRKMPGEDGELDIYTDGFRALKEIGYDKFVSFECGLAGEDRAAAVTNAVNLLRKQWEEA
;
A
#
# COMPACT_ATOMS: atom_id res chain seq x y z
N MET A 1 2.74 -36.08 78.81
CA MET A 1 4.15 -36.44 79.02
C MET A 1 5.00 -35.61 78.03
N LYS A 2 5.84 -34.79 78.62
CA LYS A 2 7.12 -34.25 78.14
C LYS A 2 7.31 -34.10 76.61
N ALA A 3 7.25 -32.92 76.01
CA ALA A 3 8.32 -31.87 75.96
C ALA A 3 9.55 -32.28 75.15
N SER A 4 9.85 -31.61 74.10
CA SER A 4 11.12 -30.94 73.93
C SER A 4 11.10 -29.99 72.72
N ALA A 5 11.47 -28.77 72.99
CA ALA A 5 11.74 -27.74 72.00
C ALA A 5 13.19 -27.91 71.51
N ALA A 6 13.41 -27.68 70.25
CA ALA A 6 14.75 -27.35 69.75
C ALA A 6 14.62 -26.21 68.74
N GLY A 7 15.10 -25.05 69.16
CA GLY A 7 15.22 -23.89 68.30
C GLY A 7 16.41 -24.01 67.37
N THR A 8 16.25 -23.56 66.18
CA THR A 8 17.38 -23.27 65.26
C THR A 8 17.23 -21.87 64.73
N ALA A 9 18.21 -21.05 65.07
CA ALA A 9 18.36 -19.68 64.60
C ALA A 9 18.72 -19.70 63.12
N ALA A 10 17.93 -19.01 62.31
CA ALA A 10 18.25 -18.73 60.89
C ALA A 10 18.94 -17.38 60.78
N LEU A 11 20.20 -17.38 60.39
CA LEU A 11 20.91 -16.18 59.96
C LEU A 11 20.29 -15.63 58.68
N ALA A 12 19.83 -14.38 58.73
CA ALA A 12 19.45 -13.64 57.54
C ALA A 12 20.73 -13.13 56.85
N ALA A 13 21.07 -13.68 55.71
CA ALA A 13 22.03 -13.09 54.81
C ALA A 13 21.35 -12.12 53.88
N ALA A 14 21.60 -10.82 54.06
CA ALA A 14 21.17 -9.78 53.13
C ALA A 14 22.04 -9.83 51.88
N SER A 15 21.51 -10.36 50.79
CA SER A 15 22.12 -10.26 49.48
C SER A 15 21.79 -8.92 48.85
N VAL A 16 22.77 -8.04 48.77
CA VAL A 16 22.73 -6.80 48.01
C VAL A 16 22.78 -7.16 46.54
N LEU A 17 21.66 -7.00 45.82
CA LEU A 17 21.62 -7.07 44.35
C LEU A 17 22.20 -5.78 43.76
N PRO A 18 23.13 -5.86 42.80
CA PRO A 18 23.62 -4.67 42.12
C PRO A 18 22.49 -4.14 41.22
N GLY A 19 22.21 -2.83 41.38
CA GLY A 19 21.25 -2.13 40.56
C GLY A 19 21.65 -2.23 39.08
N CYS A 20 20.77 -2.82 38.26
CA CYS A 20 20.84 -2.70 36.82
C CYS A 20 20.43 -1.28 36.44
N ASN A 21 21.41 -0.41 36.23
CA ASN A 21 21.23 0.79 35.44
C ASN A 21 20.89 0.35 34.01
N GLY A 22 19.60 0.20 33.72
CA GLY A 22 19.08 0.08 32.37
C GLY A 22 19.24 1.41 31.66
N SER A 23 20.40 1.63 31.04
CA SER A 23 20.48 2.61 29.97
C SER A 23 19.55 2.11 28.88
N GLU A 24 18.39 2.76 28.71
CA GLU A 24 17.58 2.64 27.50
C GLU A 24 18.48 2.95 26.31
N LYS A 25 18.98 1.91 25.67
CA LYS A 25 19.56 2.03 24.34
C LYS A 25 18.40 2.44 23.43
N LYS A 26 18.28 3.74 23.12
CA LYS A 26 17.55 4.19 21.95
C LYS A 26 17.97 3.28 20.80
N ALA A 27 17.04 2.48 20.30
CA ALA A 27 17.27 1.69 19.11
C ALA A 27 17.72 2.67 18.01
N LYS A 28 18.94 2.48 17.53
CA LYS A 28 19.39 3.21 16.35
C LYS A 28 18.45 2.81 15.22
N SER A 29 17.77 3.80 14.64
CA SER A 29 17.09 3.66 13.34
C SER A 29 18.09 3.02 12.37
N THR A 30 17.84 1.78 11.99
CA THR A 30 18.79 0.96 11.22
C THR A 30 18.43 0.82 9.75
N SER A 31 17.40 1.49 9.27
CA SER A 31 17.04 1.42 7.85
C SER A 31 17.36 2.75 7.17
N GLY A 32 18.32 2.72 6.24
CA GLY A 32 18.53 3.81 5.27
C GLY A 32 17.42 3.86 4.22
N VAL A 33 16.18 3.50 4.60
CA VAL A 33 14.99 3.53 3.74
C VAL A 33 14.41 4.92 3.79
N GLU A 34 14.26 5.53 2.62
CA GLU A 34 13.66 6.84 2.44
C GLU A 34 12.16 6.72 2.14
N LEU A 35 11.38 7.71 2.57
CA LEU A 35 9.96 7.82 2.22
C LEU A 35 9.82 8.38 0.81
N ASN A 36 9.44 7.55 -0.14
CA ASN A 36 9.13 7.98 -1.50
C ASN A 36 7.63 8.30 -1.59
N ILE A 37 7.30 9.58 -1.68
CA ILE A 37 5.91 10.04 -1.80
C ILE A 37 5.50 10.08 -3.27
N SER A 38 4.27 9.65 -3.54
CA SER A 38 3.60 9.72 -4.83
C SER A 38 2.23 10.36 -4.71
N PHE A 39 1.71 10.87 -5.81
CA PHE A 39 0.35 11.40 -5.90
C PHE A 39 -0.41 10.77 -7.06
N GLN A 40 -1.66 10.42 -6.83
CA GLN A 40 -2.60 10.27 -7.94
C GLN A 40 -2.73 11.58 -8.70
N GLU A 41 -2.91 11.51 -10.02
CA GLU A 41 -2.95 12.70 -10.90
C GLU A 41 -3.93 13.79 -10.46
N GLY A 42 -5.04 13.39 -9.83
CA GLY A 42 -6.07 14.30 -9.32
C GLY A 42 -5.69 15.02 -8.02
N THR A 43 -4.62 14.61 -7.34
CA THR A 43 -4.24 15.13 -6.03
C THR A 43 -3.50 16.48 -6.14
N ALA A 44 -2.52 16.58 -7.03
CA ALA A 44 -1.75 17.80 -7.22
C ALA A 44 -2.61 18.93 -7.83
N PRO A 45 -2.43 20.19 -7.39
CA PRO A 45 -3.03 21.34 -8.04
C PRO A 45 -2.43 21.56 -9.43
N GLY A 46 -3.18 22.18 -10.29
CA GLY A 46 -2.83 22.48 -11.68
C GLY A 46 -3.87 21.93 -12.66
N GLU A 47 -4.00 22.57 -13.80
CA GLU A 47 -4.90 22.15 -14.88
C GLU A 47 -4.20 21.17 -15.83
N ARG A 48 -2.95 21.49 -16.19
CA ARG A 48 -2.11 20.69 -17.08
C ARG A 48 -1.23 19.73 -16.29
N LEU A 49 -0.89 18.61 -16.89
CA LEU A 49 0.02 17.63 -16.28
C LEU A 49 1.36 18.24 -15.86
N SER A 50 1.93 19.12 -16.71
CA SER A 50 3.19 19.81 -16.40
C SER A 50 3.11 20.66 -15.13
N GLU A 51 2.01 21.38 -14.92
CA GLU A 51 1.80 22.22 -13.72
C GLU A 51 1.70 21.36 -12.45
N LYS A 52 1.01 20.21 -12.55
CA LYS A 52 0.94 19.26 -11.46
C LYS A 52 2.31 18.71 -11.09
N LEU A 53 3.10 18.34 -12.10
CA LEU A 53 4.46 17.83 -11.90
C LEU A 53 5.40 18.91 -11.33
N ASP A 54 5.29 20.17 -11.78
CA ASP A 54 6.04 21.30 -11.21
C ASP A 54 5.75 21.48 -9.72
N PHE A 55 4.48 21.39 -9.33
CA PHE A 55 4.08 21.44 -7.93
C PHE A 55 4.64 20.26 -7.13
N MET A 56 4.57 19.04 -7.68
CA MET A 56 5.11 17.84 -7.03
C MET A 56 6.63 17.97 -6.81
N GLU A 57 7.38 18.44 -7.82
CA GLU A 57 8.82 18.68 -7.71
C GLU A 57 9.14 19.72 -6.65
N SER A 58 8.35 20.81 -6.54
CA SER A 58 8.54 21.85 -5.53
C SER A 58 8.45 21.32 -4.10
N LEU A 59 7.72 20.22 -3.89
CA LEU A 59 7.61 19.50 -2.63
C LEU A 59 8.60 18.33 -2.50
N GLY A 60 9.46 18.08 -3.49
CA GLY A 60 10.37 16.94 -3.50
C GLY A 60 9.64 15.59 -3.55
N VAL A 61 8.48 15.54 -4.18
CA VAL A 61 7.72 14.31 -4.45
C VAL A 61 8.30 13.64 -5.69
N THR A 62 8.51 12.33 -5.63
CA THR A 62 9.23 11.56 -6.65
C THR A 62 8.38 10.54 -7.39
N GLY A 63 7.11 10.38 -6.99
CA GLY A 63 6.18 9.44 -7.62
C GLY A 63 4.97 10.14 -8.23
N PHE A 64 4.51 9.63 -9.37
CA PHE A 64 3.30 10.04 -10.07
C PHE A 64 2.46 8.80 -10.37
N GLU A 65 1.16 8.85 -10.06
CA GLU A 65 0.24 7.74 -10.23
C GLU A 65 -0.91 8.14 -11.17
N PRO A 66 -0.80 7.85 -12.46
CA PRO A 66 -1.89 8.09 -13.41
C PRO A 66 -2.98 7.02 -13.31
N GLY A 67 -4.21 7.37 -13.70
CA GLY A 67 -5.29 6.41 -13.89
C GLY A 67 -5.10 5.58 -15.16
N GLY A 68 -5.55 4.31 -15.12
CA GLY A 68 -5.43 3.40 -16.27
C GLY A 68 -6.42 3.64 -17.42
N ARG A 69 -7.51 4.39 -17.18
CA ARG A 69 -8.49 4.64 -18.23
C ARG A 69 -7.92 5.50 -19.37
N GLY A 70 -7.84 4.94 -20.59
CA GLY A 70 -7.27 5.60 -21.76
C GLY A 70 -5.77 5.86 -21.64
N LEU A 71 -5.06 5.11 -20.80
CA LEU A 71 -3.64 5.30 -20.54
C LEU A 71 -2.79 5.11 -21.80
N SER A 72 -3.12 4.13 -22.65
CA SER A 72 -2.44 3.88 -23.92
C SER A 72 -2.37 5.10 -24.83
N ASP A 73 -3.40 5.92 -24.85
CA ASP A 73 -3.44 7.16 -25.65
C ASP A 73 -2.58 8.28 -25.06
N ARG A 74 -2.16 8.15 -23.79
CA ARG A 74 -1.43 9.17 -23.02
C ARG A 74 0.03 8.84 -22.76
N VAL A 75 0.51 7.68 -23.20
CA VAL A 75 1.88 7.23 -22.92
C VAL A 75 2.92 8.28 -23.35
N GLU A 76 2.82 8.79 -24.57
CA GLU A 76 3.78 9.76 -25.08
C GLU A 76 3.65 11.15 -24.40
N GLU A 77 2.43 11.59 -24.06
CA GLU A 77 2.19 12.78 -23.24
C GLU A 77 2.90 12.67 -21.89
N ILE A 78 2.71 11.54 -21.19
CA ILE A 78 3.27 11.32 -19.86
C ILE A 78 4.79 11.21 -19.92
N LYS A 79 5.35 10.45 -20.89
CA LYS A 79 6.81 10.38 -21.11
C LYS A 79 7.42 11.75 -21.35
N ALA A 80 6.80 12.55 -22.21
CA ALA A 80 7.27 13.91 -22.51
C ALA A 80 7.21 14.82 -21.28
N ALA A 81 6.11 14.74 -20.51
CA ALA A 81 5.94 15.54 -19.29
C ALA A 81 6.93 15.15 -18.18
N LEU A 82 7.33 13.89 -18.07
CA LEU A 82 8.30 13.39 -17.09
C LEU A 82 9.76 13.57 -17.53
N SER A 83 10.01 13.91 -18.80
CA SER A 83 11.36 14.01 -19.32
C SER A 83 12.17 15.11 -18.59
N GLY A 84 13.33 14.73 -18.08
CA GLY A 84 14.23 15.63 -17.32
C GLY A 84 13.82 15.84 -15.86
N ARG A 85 12.75 15.23 -15.38
CA ARG A 85 12.29 15.34 -13.98
C ARG A 85 12.76 14.17 -13.13
N ASN A 86 12.86 14.40 -11.84
CA ASN A 86 13.10 13.31 -10.85
C ASN A 86 11.77 12.73 -10.34
N ILE A 87 10.80 12.56 -11.23
CA ILE A 87 9.51 11.94 -10.94
C ILE A 87 9.38 10.70 -11.81
N LYS A 88 8.94 9.59 -11.21
CA LYS A 88 8.69 8.30 -11.88
C LYS A 88 7.22 7.94 -11.78
N VAL A 89 6.72 7.14 -12.72
CA VAL A 89 5.39 6.52 -12.57
C VAL A 89 5.48 5.47 -11.48
N SER A 90 4.75 5.68 -10.38
CA SER A 90 4.78 4.81 -9.19
C SER A 90 3.96 3.55 -9.39
N ALA A 91 2.69 3.71 -9.76
CA ALA A 91 1.75 2.65 -10.11
C ALA A 91 0.73 3.21 -11.10
N ILE A 92 -0.11 2.34 -11.67
CA ILE A 92 -1.28 2.74 -12.45
C ILE A 92 -2.52 2.39 -11.64
N CYS A 93 -3.35 3.38 -11.33
CA CYS A 93 -4.58 3.17 -10.57
C CYS A 93 -5.70 2.65 -11.45
N ALA A 94 -5.96 1.34 -11.39
CA ALA A 94 -7.08 0.65 -12.02
C ALA A 94 -7.36 1.11 -13.49
N GLY A 95 -8.64 1.32 -13.85
CA GLY A 95 -9.04 1.89 -15.15
C GLY A 95 -9.55 0.86 -16.17
N PHE A 96 -9.37 -0.43 -15.91
CA PHE A 96 -9.92 -1.52 -16.72
C PHE A 96 -11.46 -1.56 -16.64
N LYS A 97 -12.07 -2.22 -17.62
CA LYS A 97 -13.52 -2.49 -17.66
C LYS A 97 -13.75 -3.96 -17.28
N GLY A 98 -14.97 -4.29 -16.83
CA GLY A 98 -15.26 -5.65 -16.36
C GLY A 98 -14.52 -5.98 -15.05
N PHE A 99 -14.45 -7.26 -14.73
CA PHE A 99 -13.72 -7.75 -13.52
C PHE A 99 -13.37 -9.24 -13.64
N ILE A 100 -12.30 -9.65 -12.98
CA ILE A 100 -11.69 -10.98 -13.15
C ILE A 100 -12.60 -12.13 -12.67
N LEU A 101 -13.45 -11.87 -11.67
CA LEU A 101 -14.37 -12.87 -11.08
C LEU A 101 -15.79 -12.82 -11.68
N ALA A 102 -15.98 -12.19 -12.84
CA ALA A 102 -17.28 -12.19 -13.52
C ALA A 102 -17.70 -13.61 -13.92
N GLU A 103 -18.97 -13.93 -13.68
CA GLU A 103 -19.58 -15.16 -14.22
C GLU A 103 -19.92 -15.02 -15.71
N ASP A 104 -20.25 -13.80 -16.14
CA ASP A 104 -20.50 -13.50 -17.54
C ASP A 104 -19.17 -13.48 -18.32
N PRO A 105 -19.00 -14.38 -19.31
CA PRO A 105 -17.76 -14.46 -20.08
C PRO A 105 -17.48 -13.18 -20.89
N VAL A 106 -18.50 -12.42 -21.28
CA VAL A 106 -18.31 -11.14 -22.01
C VAL A 106 -17.70 -10.10 -21.10
N VAL A 107 -18.15 -10.01 -19.84
CA VAL A 107 -17.60 -9.12 -18.82
C VAL A 107 -16.17 -9.51 -18.46
N LYS A 108 -15.87 -10.82 -18.37
CA LYS A 108 -14.51 -11.33 -18.13
C LYS A 108 -13.58 -11.02 -19.28
N GLU A 109 -14.02 -11.24 -20.54
CA GLU A 109 -13.22 -10.92 -21.74
C GLU A 109 -12.91 -9.44 -21.84
N LEU A 110 -13.86 -8.58 -21.48
CA LEU A 110 -13.66 -7.15 -21.42
C LEU A 110 -12.61 -6.75 -20.38
N PHE A 111 -12.58 -7.45 -19.23
CA PHE A 111 -11.53 -7.28 -18.23
C PHE A 111 -10.17 -7.69 -18.81
N ASP A 112 -10.06 -8.87 -19.40
CA ASP A 112 -8.82 -9.39 -19.93
C ASP A 112 -8.21 -8.46 -20.98
N THR A 113 -9.04 -7.98 -21.90
CA THR A 113 -8.60 -7.09 -22.97
C THR A 113 -8.11 -5.77 -22.42
N THR A 114 -8.94 -5.08 -21.61
CA THR A 114 -8.59 -3.74 -21.13
C THR A 114 -7.47 -3.76 -20.08
N MET A 115 -7.37 -4.81 -19.27
CA MET A 115 -6.28 -4.94 -18.30
C MET A 115 -4.93 -5.16 -19.02
N ARG A 116 -4.89 -5.95 -20.09
CA ARG A 116 -3.68 -6.16 -20.89
C ARG A 116 -3.23 -4.88 -21.60
N GLU A 117 -4.14 -4.09 -22.14
CA GLU A 117 -3.84 -2.77 -22.72
C GLU A 117 -3.16 -1.85 -21.68
N ILE A 118 -3.70 -1.81 -20.43
CA ILE A 118 -3.12 -1.01 -19.36
C ILE A 118 -1.75 -1.54 -18.95
N ILE A 119 -1.56 -2.86 -18.87
CA ILE A 119 -0.27 -3.48 -18.51
C ILE A 119 0.81 -3.10 -19.54
N ILE A 120 0.51 -3.14 -20.83
CA ILE A 120 1.45 -2.72 -21.87
C ILE A 120 1.85 -1.26 -21.68
N ALA A 121 0.87 -0.36 -21.53
CA ALA A 121 1.14 1.06 -21.31
C ALA A 121 1.91 1.31 -20.00
N ALA A 122 1.60 0.57 -18.92
CA ALA A 122 2.30 0.64 -17.65
C ALA A 122 3.78 0.24 -17.79
N GLY A 123 4.07 -0.81 -18.56
CA GLY A 123 5.44 -1.22 -18.86
C GLY A 123 6.20 -0.16 -19.65
N GLU A 124 5.57 0.44 -20.66
CA GLU A 124 6.18 1.53 -21.46
C GLU A 124 6.48 2.78 -20.62
N LEU A 125 5.72 3.03 -19.57
CA LEU A 125 5.92 4.11 -18.62
C LEU A 125 6.90 3.77 -17.48
N GLY A 126 7.39 2.52 -17.41
CA GLY A 126 8.25 2.06 -16.33
C GLY A 126 7.56 2.02 -14.96
N SER A 127 6.24 1.85 -14.94
CA SER A 127 5.44 1.74 -13.71
C SER A 127 5.77 0.48 -12.93
N THR A 128 5.71 0.55 -11.59
CA THR A 128 5.95 -0.62 -10.74
C THR A 128 4.84 -1.67 -10.84
N GLY A 129 3.63 -1.27 -11.25
CA GLY A 129 2.51 -2.20 -11.44
C GLY A 129 1.18 -1.53 -11.76
N VAL A 130 0.20 -2.35 -12.10
CA VAL A 130 -1.20 -1.96 -12.32
C VAL A 130 -2.05 -2.45 -11.15
N ILE A 131 -2.69 -1.53 -10.45
CA ILE A 131 -3.54 -1.83 -9.28
C ILE A 131 -4.87 -2.40 -9.76
N MET A 132 -5.31 -3.47 -9.12
CA MET A 132 -6.60 -4.08 -9.39
C MET A 132 -7.28 -4.67 -8.16
N VAL A 133 -8.61 -4.63 -8.18
CA VAL A 133 -9.49 -5.31 -7.22
C VAL A 133 -10.16 -6.48 -7.95
N PRO A 134 -10.18 -7.70 -7.37
CA PRO A 134 -10.78 -8.86 -8.05
C PRO A 134 -12.28 -8.71 -8.31
N ALA A 135 -13.03 -8.16 -7.36
CA ALA A 135 -14.44 -7.80 -7.52
C ALA A 135 -14.89 -6.85 -6.41
N PHE A 136 -15.70 -5.86 -6.77
CA PHE A 136 -16.42 -4.99 -5.84
C PHE A 136 -17.79 -5.60 -5.47
N ASN A 137 -18.35 -5.21 -4.32
CA ASN A 137 -19.69 -5.62 -3.89
C ASN A 137 -20.80 -5.28 -4.88
N SER A 138 -20.60 -4.24 -5.69
CA SER A 138 -21.55 -3.80 -6.71
C SER A 138 -21.49 -4.59 -8.03
N GLN A 139 -20.49 -5.44 -8.21
CA GLN A 139 -20.25 -6.19 -9.45
C GLN A 139 -20.94 -7.56 -9.39
N THR A 140 -22.00 -7.72 -10.19
CA THR A 140 -22.80 -8.97 -10.24
C THR A 140 -23.18 -9.29 -11.69
N PRO A 141 -23.31 -10.59 -12.05
CA PRO A 141 -23.01 -11.77 -11.22
C PRO A 141 -21.51 -12.01 -11.03
N CYS A 142 -21.13 -12.41 -9.83
CA CYS A 142 -19.75 -12.66 -9.43
C CYS A 142 -19.59 -14.10 -8.94
N LYS A 143 -18.47 -14.74 -9.27
CA LYS A 143 -18.12 -16.07 -8.78
C LYS A 143 -18.17 -16.11 -7.24
N PRO A 144 -18.79 -17.13 -6.63
CA PRO A 144 -18.99 -17.18 -5.18
C PRO A 144 -17.68 -17.37 -4.42
N HIS A 145 -17.69 -17.12 -3.10
CA HIS A 145 -16.56 -17.38 -2.21
C HIS A 145 -16.39 -18.89 -1.95
N THR A 146 -15.68 -19.57 -2.84
CA THR A 146 -15.33 -20.99 -2.71
C THR A 146 -13.83 -21.21 -2.95
N LEU A 147 -13.34 -22.40 -2.63
CA LEU A 147 -11.96 -22.79 -2.93
C LEU A 147 -11.72 -22.83 -4.45
N GLU A 148 -12.70 -23.31 -5.21
CA GLU A 148 -12.63 -23.35 -6.68
C GLU A 148 -12.50 -21.95 -7.28
N THR A 149 -13.21 -20.98 -6.73
CA THR A 149 -13.06 -19.57 -7.16
C THR A 149 -11.69 -19.03 -6.80
N ARG A 150 -11.15 -19.39 -5.64
CA ARG A 150 -9.80 -19.02 -5.26
C ARG A 150 -8.74 -19.60 -6.18
N ASP A 151 -8.86 -20.88 -6.49
CA ASP A 151 -7.93 -21.57 -7.41
C ASP A 151 -8.03 -20.97 -8.82
N TYR A 152 -9.24 -20.69 -9.29
CA TYR A 152 -9.48 -19.97 -10.55
C TYR A 152 -8.80 -18.59 -10.54
N LEU A 153 -8.98 -17.81 -9.47
CA LEU A 153 -8.36 -16.49 -9.36
C LEU A 153 -6.83 -16.57 -9.38
N CYS A 154 -6.23 -17.51 -8.64
CA CYS A 154 -4.79 -17.71 -8.64
C CYS A 154 -4.25 -18.07 -10.05
N GLU A 155 -4.95 -18.93 -10.77
CA GLU A 155 -4.53 -19.31 -12.15
C GLU A 155 -4.67 -18.15 -13.14
N GLU A 156 -5.75 -17.37 -13.09
CA GLU A 156 -5.91 -16.20 -13.95
C GLU A 156 -4.89 -15.10 -13.61
N LEU A 157 -4.61 -14.89 -12.32
CA LEU A 157 -3.58 -13.96 -11.88
C LEU A 157 -2.18 -14.42 -12.28
N ARG A 158 -1.90 -15.72 -12.26
CA ARG A 158 -0.62 -16.25 -12.77
C ARG A 158 -0.40 -15.85 -14.22
N LYS A 159 -1.40 -16.08 -15.09
CA LYS A 159 -1.32 -15.72 -16.53
C LYS A 159 -1.13 -14.21 -16.72
N LEU A 160 -1.85 -13.41 -15.94
CA LEU A 160 -1.81 -11.96 -16.00
C LEU A 160 -0.49 -11.40 -15.46
N GLY A 161 0.02 -11.98 -14.37
CA GLY A 161 1.29 -11.60 -13.77
C GLY A 161 2.49 -11.97 -14.66
N ASP A 162 2.47 -13.15 -15.27
CA ASP A 162 3.50 -13.55 -16.23
C ASP A 162 3.51 -12.60 -17.44
N PHE A 163 2.34 -12.25 -17.97
CA PHE A 163 2.20 -11.25 -19.02
C PHE A 163 2.73 -9.87 -18.60
N ALA A 164 2.45 -9.45 -17.36
CA ALA A 164 2.96 -8.17 -16.84
C ALA A 164 4.50 -8.17 -16.76
N LEU A 165 5.13 -9.27 -16.35
CA LEU A 165 6.58 -9.40 -16.33
C LEU A 165 7.21 -9.31 -17.73
N GLU A 166 6.56 -9.86 -18.77
CA GLU A 166 7.01 -9.73 -20.17
C GLU A 166 7.05 -8.26 -20.61
N HIS A 167 6.21 -7.42 -20.02
CA HIS A 167 6.16 -5.98 -20.27
C HIS A 167 6.93 -5.14 -19.25
N GLY A 168 7.68 -5.76 -18.31
CA GLY A 168 8.52 -5.06 -17.35
C GLY A 168 7.75 -4.39 -16.20
N THR A 169 6.54 -4.84 -15.90
CA THR A 169 5.68 -4.31 -14.81
C THR A 169 5.08 -5.46 -14.00
N THR A 170 4.14 -5.19 -13.10
CA THR A 170 3.46 -6.19 -12.26
C THR A 170 1.95 -5.91 -12.18
N VAL A 171 1.21 -6.86 -11.64
CA VAL A 171 -0.19 -6.69 -11.21
C VAL A 171 -0.21 -6.56 -9.70
N ILE A 172 -0.85 -5.54 -9.18
CA ILE A 172 -0.89 -5.22 -7.75
C ILE A 172 -2.32 -5.45 -7.24
N LEU A 173 -2.48 -6.39 -6.33
CA LEU A 173 -3.76 -6.70 -5.71
C LEU A 173 -4.05 -5.72 -4.58
N GLU A 174 -5.16 -5.01 -4.66
CA GLU A 174 -5.63 -4.10 -3.64
C GLU A 174 -6.73 -4.73 -2.80
N PRO A 175 -6.49 -5.00 -1.51
CA PRO A 175 -7.55 -5.36 -0.58
C PRO A 175 -8.31 -4.11 -0.14
N LEU A 176 -9.64 -4.17 -0.19
CA LEU A 176 -10.50 -3.07 0.22
C LEU A 176 -11.31 -3.43 1.47
N ASN A 177 -11.80 -2.42 2.19
CA ASN A 177 -12.71 -2.60 3.30
C ASN A 177 -13.99 -3.35 2.87
N ARG A 178 -14.70 -3.99 3.83
CA ARG A 178 -15.86 -4.86 3.52
C ARG A 178 -17.07 -4.14 2.93
N LYS A 179 -17.13 -2.80 2.98
CA LYS A 179 -18.20 -2.03 2.33
C LYS A 179 -18.02 -1.99 0.82
N GLU A 180 -16.79 -2.14 0.35
CA GLU A 180 -16.42 -2.03 -1.06
C GLU A 180 -16.01 -3.38 -1.66
N ALA A 181 -15.21 -4.18 -0.96
CA ALA A 181 -14.69 -5.44 -1.47
C ALA A 181 -15.69 -6.59 -1.37
N PHE A 182 -15.97 -7.22 -2.50
CA PHE A 182 -16.65 -8.51 -2.49
C PHE A 182 -15.69 -9.63 -2.07
N TYR A 183 -14.49 -9.69 -2.62
CA TYR A 183 -13.66 -10.88 -2.50
C TYR A 183 -12.47 -10.75 -1.53
N MET A 184 -11.69 -9.69 -1.58
CA MET A 184 -10.41 -9.58 -0.86
C MET A 184 -10.38 -8.35 0.04
N ARG A 185 -10.08 -8.54 1.33
CA ARG A 185 -10.26 -7.48 2.34
C ARG A 185 -9.03 -7.17 3.18
N LEU A 186 -8.11 -8.11 3.32
CA LEU A 186 -6.92 -7.97 4.15
C LEU A 186 -5.65 -8.02 3.30
N VAL A 187 -4.62 -7.29 3.71
CA VAL A 187 -3.30 -7.32 3.06
C VAL A 187 -2.72 -8.74 3.06
N ALA A 188 -2.93 -9.48 4.16
CA ALA A 188 -2.52 -10.88 4.26
C ALA A 188 -3.19 -11.78 3.20
N ASP A 189 -4.47 -11.55 2.89
CA ASP A 189 -5.20 -12.30 1.85
C ASP A 189 -4.63 -12.01 0.47
N ALA A 190 -4.38 -10.72 0.16
CA ALA A 190 -3.76 -10.29 -1.09
C ALA A 190 -2.37 -10.91 -1.28
N ALA A 191 -1.54 -10.86 -0.25
CA ALA A 191 -0.21 -11.46 -0.26
C ALA A 191 -0.26 -13.00 -0.42
N ALA A 192 -1.22 -13.67 0.23
CA ALA A 192 -1.42 -15.11 0.09
C ALA A 192 -1.86 -15.50 -1.33
N ILE A 193 -2.78 -14.76 -1.94
CA ILE A 193 -3.22 -14.97 -3.33
C ILE A 193 -2.07 -14.68 -4.29
N ALA A 194 -1.31 -13.60 -4.09
CA ALA A 194 -0.14 -13.29 -4.90
C ALA A 194 0.90 -14.42 -4.86
N ARG A 195 1.22 -14.94 -3.67
CA ARG A 195 2.12 -16.09 -3.49
C ARG A 195 1.59 -17.34 -4.18
N ASP A 196 0.32 -17.67 -3.94
CA ASP A 196 -0.28 -18.92 -4.41
C ASP A 196 -0.60 -18.91 -5.91
N SER A 197 -0.60 -17.72 -6.55
CA SER A 197 -0.62 -17.61 -8.02
C SER A 197 0.63 -18.21 -8.66
N GLY A 198 1.76 -18.24 -7.94
CA GLY A 198 3.03 -18.76 -8.42
C GLY A 198 3.78 -17.81 -9.38
N SER A 199 3.19 -16.67 -9.78
CA SER A 199 3.85 -15.66 -10.62
C SER A 199 4.55 -14.61 -9.78
N LYS A 200 5.80 -14.28 -10.11
CA LYS A 200 6.52 -13.15 -9.53
C LYS A 200 5.94 -11.79 -9.94
N GLY A 201 5.13 -11.76 -10.98
CA GLY A 201 4.46 -10.58 -11.48
C GLY A 201 3.16 -10.24 -10.74
N VAL A 202 2.72 -11.06 -9.77
CA VAL A 202 1.57 -10.74 -8.93
C VAL A 202 2.06 -10.25 -7.57
N LYS A 203 1.59 -9.09 -7.17
CA LYS A 203 1.98 -8.38 -5.96
C LYS A 203 0.76 -7.96 -5.16
N ALA A 204 0.98 -7.41 -3.98
CA ALA A 204 -0.06 -6.88 -3.10
C ALA A 204 0.26 -5.44 -2.73
N MET A 205 -0.73 -4.73 -2.23
CA MET A 205 -0.55 -3.43 -1.62
C MET A 205 -1.31 -3.31 -0.31
N GLY A 206 -1.00 -2.25 0.44
CA GLY A 206 -1.80 -1.78 1.56
C GLY A 206 -2.38 -0.41 1.26
N ASP A 207 -3.57 -0.14 1.73
CA ASP A 207 -4.15 1.19 1.73
C ASP A 207 -4.56 1.55 3.16
N PHE A 208 -3.96 2.58 3.71
CA PHE A 208 -4.22 3.04 5.09
C PHE A 208 -5.70 3.38 5.34
N TRP A 209 -6.45 3.78 4.31
CA TRP A 209 -7.90 3.95 4.42
C TRP A 209 -8.64 2.61 4.53
N HIS A 210 -8.26 1.62 3.72
CA HIS A 210 -8.92 0.31 3.71
C HIS A 210 -8.46 -0.60 4.85
N MET A 211 -7.24 -0.43 5.37
CA MET A 211 -6.68 -1.20 6.48
C MET A 211 -7.33 -0.95 7.84
N GLN A 212 -8.39 -0.14 7.94
CA GLN A 212 -9.14 0.08 9.18
C GLN A 212 -9.74 -1.20 9.79
N GLU A 213 -9.89 -2.27 9.01
CA GLU A 213 -10.37 -3.57 9.48
C GLU A 213 -9.22 -4.52 9.92
N GLU A 214 -7.99 -4.13 9.72
CA GLU A 214 -6.80 -4.87 10.16
C GLU A 214 -6.59 -4.70 11.67
N THR A 215 -5.92 -5.67 12.30
CA THR A 215 -5.60 -5.58 13.73
C THR A 215 -4.61 -4.44 14.02
N SER A 216 -3.67 -4.22 13.12
CA SER A 216 -2.75 -3.08 13.11
C SER A 216 -2.19 -2.86 11.71
N ASP A 217 -1.79 -1.64 11.40
CA ASP A 217 -1.11 -1.33 10.14
C ASP A 217 0.24 -2.05 10.05
N TYR A 218 0.96 -2.13 11.16
CA TYR A 218 2.22 -2.86 11.25
C TYR A 218 2.04 -4.32 10.84
N GLY A 219 1.09 -5.03 11.46
CA GLY A 219 0.81 -6.43 11.17
C GLY A 219 0.36 -6.66 9.72
N ALA A 220 -0.49 -5.76 9.21
CA ALA A 220 -0.98 -5.81 7.83
C ALA A 220 0.18 -5.74 6.83
N LEU A 221 1.01 -4.70 6.90
CA LEU A 221 2.11 -4.49 5.96
C LEU A 221 3.22 -5.55 6.11
N MET A 222 3.52 -5.96 7.35
CA MET A 222 4.46 -7.06 7.62
C MET A 222 3.99 -8.39 7.01
N SER A 223 2.68 -8.64 6.90
CA SER A 223 2.13 -9.87 6.33
C SER A 223 2.46 -10.04 4.83
N ALA A 224 2.56 -8.95 4.09
CA ALA A 224 3.01 -8.95 2.70
C ALA A 224 4.55 -8.99 2.60
N GLY A 225 5.25 -8.32 3.51
CA GLY A 225 6.70 -8.24 3.53
C GLY A 225 7.29 -7.63 2.25
N LYS A 226 8.60 -7.62 2.14
CA LYS A 226 9.33 -7.01 1.02
C LYS A 226 9.01 -7.68 -0.33
N ASP A 227 8.75 -8.98 -0.33
CA ASP A 227 8.62 -9.75 -1.55
C ASP A 227 7.29 -9.48 -2.28
N TYR A 228 6.23 -9.17 -1.53
CA TYR A 228 4.90 -8.97 -2.10
C TYR A 228 4.39 -7.54 -2.02
N LEU A 229 4.80 -6.73 -1.02
CA LEU A 229 4.33 -5.34 -0.90
C LEU A 229 4.96 -4.47 -1.99
N GLN A 230 4.14 -4.06 -2.97
CA GLN A 230 4.60 -3.32 -4.14
C GLN A 230 4.18 -1.86 -4.15
N HIS A 231 3.09 -1.52 -3.47
CA HIS A 231 2.53 -0.17 -3.43
C HIS A 231 1.83 0.08 -2.10
N VAL A 232 1.68 1.35 -1.74
CA VAL A 232 0.92 1.77 -0.56
C VAL A 232 0.10 3.01 -0.90
N HIS A 233 -1.21 2.96 -0.64
CA HIS A 233 -2.07 4.14 -0.67
C HIS A 233 -2.23 4.75 0.72
N ILE A 234 -2.45 6.05 0.76
CA ILE A 234 -2.67 6.79 2.00
C ILE A 234 -3.70 7.90 1.82
N ALA A 235 -4.60 7.97 2.79
CA ALA A 235 -5.60 9.02 2.95
C ALA A 235 -5.84 9.27 4.44
N SER A 236 -6.52 10.34 4.77
CA SER A 236 -7.05 10.61 6.11
C SER A 236 -7.98 9.47 6.57
N ARG A 237 -7.79 9.02 7.80
CA ARG A 237 -8.39 7.79 8.34
C ARG A 237 -9.92 7.79 8.37
N GLY A 238 -10.53 8.88 8.77
CA GLY A 238 -11.98 8.92 9.01
C GLY A 238 -12.81 9.37 7.81
N ASN A 239 -12.22 10.13 6.89
CA ASN A 239 -12.99 10.81 5.83
C ASN A 239 -12.44 10.63 4.41
N ARG A 240 -11.34 9.86 4.22
CA ARG A 240 -10.65 9.65 2.93
C ARG A 240 -10.25 10.96 2.23
N LYS A 241 -9.96 12.00 3.03
CA LYS A 241 -9.44 13.28 2.56
C LYS A 241 -7.91 13.30 2.63
N MET A 242 -7.32 14.49 2.48
CA MET A 242 -5.87 14.65 2.62
C MET A 242 -5.40 14.20 4.01
N PRO A 243 -4.29 13.47 4.14
CA PRO A 243 -3.69 13.17 5.44
C PRO A 243 -3.50 14.42 6.29
N GLY A 244 -3.99 14.38 7.52
CA GLY A 244 -4.02 15.51 8.46
C GLY A 244 -5.36 16.25 8.51
N GLU A 245 -6.27 16.03 7.57
CA GLU A 245 -7.61 16.67 7.58
C GLU A 245 -8.62 15.96 8.52
N ASP A 246 -8.21 14.87 9.18
CA ASP A 246 -8.98 14.18 10.22
C ASP A 246 -8.32 14.29 11.62
N GLY A 247 -7.33 15.18 11.73
CA GLY A 247 -6.69 15.54 12.98
C GLY A 247 -5.99 14.38 13.66
N GLU A 248 -6.38 14.07 14.90
CA GLU A 248 -5.72 13.09 15.76
C GLU A 248 -5.85 11.64 15.27
N LEU A 249 -6.77 11.35 14.36
CA LEU A 249 -6.94 10.01 13.78
C LEU A 249 -5.86 9.68 12.73
N ASP A 250 -5.22 10.71 12.16
CA ASP A 250 -4.25 10.56 11.08
C ASP A 250 -2.86 10.22 11.61
N ILE A 251 -2.74 9.05 12.25
CA ILE A 251 -1.49 8.49 12.77
C ILE A 251 -1.09 7.29 11.90
N TYR A 252 0.09 7.37 11.28
CA TYR A 252 0.62 6.35 10.36
C TYR A 252 1.93 5.74 10.84
N THR A 253 2.47 6.17 11.99
CA THR A 253 3.79 5.75 12.52
C THR A 253 3.92 4.25 12.68
N ASP A 254 2.83 3.55 13.05
CA ASP A 254 2.83 2.08 13.17
C ASP A 254 3.09 1.39 11.82
N GLY A 255 2.39 1.79 10.78
CA GLY A 255 2.62 1.30 9.42
C GLY A 255 3.98 1.73 8.86
N PHE A 256 4.41 2.96 9.11
CA PHE A 256 5.73 3.44 8.66
C PHE A 256 6.88 2.65 9.31
N ARG A 257 6.74 2.25 10.58
CA ARG A 257 7.69 1.35 11.23
C ARG A 257 7.79 0.01 10.49
N ALA A 258 6.64 -0.57 10.09
CA ALA A 258 6.64 -1.79 9.27
C ALA A 258 7.35 -1.58 7.94
N LEU A 259 7.06 -0.49 7.22
CA LEU A 259 7.70 -0.18 5.93
C LEU A 259 9.22 -0.06 6.07
N LYS A 260 9.70 0.59 7.13
CA LYS A 260 11.15 0.66 7.42
C LYS A 260 11.74 -0.71 7.72
N GLU A 261 11.06 -1.52 8.51
CA GLU A 261 11.57 -2.83 8.96
C GLU A 261 11.66 -3.84 7.80
N ILE A 262 10.70 -3.85 6.88
CA ILE A 262 10.77 -4.69 5.69
C ILE A 262 11.72 -4.15 4.61
N GLY A 263 12.27 -2.95 4.79
CA GLY A 263 13.12 -2.29 3.79
C GLY A 263 12.35 -1.88 2.54
N TYR A 264 11.15 -1.31 2.71
CA TYR A 264 10.28 -0.88 1.62
C TYR A 264 10.86 0.33 0.88
N ASP A 265 11.14 0.17 -0.40
CA ASP A 265 11.81 1.15 -1.27
C ASP A 265 10.91 1.66 -2.42
N LYS A 266 9.61 1.37 -2.35
CA LYS A 266 8.62 1.80 -3.33
C LYS A 266 7.90 3.08 -2.86
N PHE A 267 6.68 3.31 -3.31
CA PHE A 267 5.97 4.56 -3.12
C PHE A 267 4.82 4.45 -2.12
N VAL A 268 4.62 5.52 -1.35
CA VAL A 268 3.40 5.81 -0.59
C VAL A 268 2.66 6.91 -1.34
N SER A 269 1.50 6.59 -1.91
CA SER A 269 0.78 7.44 -2.86
C SER A 269 -0.51 7.98 -2.25
N PHE A 270 -0.77 9.26 -2.41
CA PHE A 270 -2.03 9.86 -2.01
C PHE A 270 -3.17 9.42 -2.93
N GLU A 271 -4.14 8.69 -2.36
CA GLU A 271 -5.41 8.38 -2.97
C GLU A 271 -6.55 8.97 -2.12
N CYS A 272 -6.81 10.25 -2.28
CA CYS A 272 -7.69 10.97 -1.38
C CYS A 272 -8.38 12.16 -2.02
N GLY A 273 -9.50 12.55 -1.40
CA GLY A 273 -10.18 13.79 -1.72
C GLY A 273 -9.55 14.99 -1.01
N LEU A 274 -10.29 16.10 -1.00
CA LEU A 274 -9.94 17.33 -0.33
C LEU A 274 -11.13 17.76 0.53
N ALA A 275 -10.88 18.15 1.79
CA ALA A 275 -11.93 18.66 2.67
C ALA A 275 -12.17 20.17 2.47
N GLY A 276 -11.08 20.94 2.36
CA GLY A 276 -11.13 22.39 2.14
C GLY A 276 -11.02 22.80 0.67
N GLU A 277 -10.89 24.10 0.43
CA GLU A 277 -10.79 24.68 -0.93
C GLU A 277 -9.33 24.87 -1.39
N ASP A 278 -8.40 25.10 -0.45
CA ASP A 278 -6.97 25.29 -0.75
C ASP A 278 -6.23 23.96 -0.87
N ARG A 279 -6.25 23.42 -2.09
CA ARG A 279 -5.58 22.15 -2.41
C ARG A 279 -4.07 22.23 -2.21
N ALA A 280 -3.43 23.32 -2.58
CA ALA A 280 -1.99 23.47 -2.48
C ALA A 280 -1.52 23.44 -1.01
N ALA A 281 -2.22 24.16 -0.13
CA ALA A 281 -1.94 24.14 1.30
C ALA A 281 -2.21 22.76 1.91
N ALA A 282 -3.34 22.12 1.60
CA ALA A 282 -3.68 20.80 2.12
C ALA A 282 -2.66 19.73 1.72
N VAL A 283 -2.25 19.68 0.47
CA VAL A 283 -1.23 18.74 -0.02
C VAL A 283 0.13 19.03 0.62
N THR A 284 0.53 20.29 0.74
CA THR A 284 1.79 20.66 1.39
C THR A 284 1.83 20.22 2.85
N ASN A 285 0.74 20.45 3.58
CA ASN A 285 0.60 20.04 4.98
C ASN A 285 0.65 18.52 5.12
N ALA A 286 -0.03 17.78 4.23
CA ALA A 286 -0.02 16.33 4.22
C ALA A 286 1.38 15.77 3.98
N VAL A 287 2.12 16.28 2.99
CA VAL A 287 3.52 15.88 2.74
C VAL A 287 4.40 16.09 3.97
N ASN A 288 4.27 17.25 4.63
CA ASN A 288 5.02 17.56 5.84
C ASN A 288 4.65 16.63 7.00
N LEU A 289 3.36 16.32 7.17
CA LEU A 289 2.87 15.37 8.17
C LEU A 289 3.48 13.98 7.97
N LEU A 290 3.45 13.46 6.73
CA LEU A 290 3.99 12.14 6.43
C LEU A 290 5.49 12.08 6.72
N ARG A 291 6.26 13.08 6.31
CA ARG A 291 7.70 13.16 6.58
C ARG A 291 7.99 13.17 8.07
N LYS A 292 7.27 14.01 8.82
CA LYS A 292 7.40 14.07 10.28
C LYS A 292 7.13 12.70 10.92
N GLN A 293 6.00 12.07 10.58
CA GLN A 293 5.65 10.77 11.15
C GLN A 293 6.58 9.64 10.68
N TRP A 294 7.15 9.77 9.47
CA TRP A 294 8.20 8.86 9.03
C TRP A 294 9.46 8.97 9.89
N GLU A 295 9.90 10.16 10.25
CA GLU A 295 11.04 10.37 11.13
C GLU A 295 10.80 9.81 12.55
N GLU A 296 9.57 9.87 13.03
CA GLU A 296 9.14 9.41 14.34
C GLU A 296 8.96 7.86 14.43
N ALA A 297 8.83 7.17 13.30
CA ALA A 297 8.55 5.73 13.20
C ALA A 297 9.83 4.81 13.36
#